data_c9bcce88c76f4b945db698f4ee4c9ffe
#
_entry.id   c9bcce88c76f4b945db698f4ee4c9ffe
#
_cell.length_a   1.000
_cell.length_b   1.000
_cell.length_c   1.000
_cell.angle_alpha   90.00
_cell.angle_beta   90.00
_cell.angle_gamma   90.00
#
_symmetry.space_group_name_H-M   'P 1'
#
loop_
_entity.id
_entity.type
_entity.pdbx_description
1 polymer ?
#
loop_
_entity_poly.entity_id
_entity_poly.type
_entity_poly.pdbx_seq_one_letter_code
_entity_poly.pdbx_strand_id
1 'polypeptide(L)'
;MADLLRAENVRKEFGGLIAVNDLAFTIPDRSIVSLIGPNGAGKTTFFNMLTGVYKPTAGQIVFDGTDVTAKPPHTITKLGIGRTFQNIRLFPQMTALENVLVGMHCRLRGGILGSIFGTPRVRREEREAHAKGRELLRYSGLGRVDDELAENLSYGDQRRLELARALATEPKLLLLDEPTAGMNPQETAKFTEFLGKLLEDRPVSILLIEHDMKVIMGVSERVTVLDYGEKIAEGTPAEIQRNERVIEAYLGKAKTA
;
A
#
# COMPACT_ATOMS: atom_id res chain seq x y z
N MET A 1 21.35 5.66 -1.13
CA MET A 1 20.56 4.41 -1.03
C MET A 1 20.07 4.05 -2.41
N ALA A 2 19.93 2.77 -2.73
CA ALA A 2 19.37 2.38 -4.03
C ALA A 2 17.84 2.60 -4.00
N ASP A 3 17.26 3.02 -5.14
CA ASP A 3 15.82 3.16 -5.29
C ASP A 3 15.19 1.77 -5.44
N LEU A 4 14.23 1.43 -4.58
CA LEU A 4 13.44 0.21 -4.68
C LEU A 4 12.42 0.32 -5.82
N LEU A 5 11.82 1.51 -6.00
CA LEU A 5 10.91 1.79 -7.10
C LEU A 5 11.30 3.10 -7.78
N ARG A 6 11.27 3.10 -9.12
CA ARG A 6 11.48 4.27 -9.95
C ARG A 6 10.42 4.32 -11.05
N ALA A 7 9.68 5.40 -11.10
CA ALA A 7 8.77 5.75 -12.19
C ALA A 7 9.36 6.92 -12.96
N GLU A 8 9.49 6.79 -14.28
CA GLU A 8 10.11 7.77 -15.17
C GLU A 8 9.11 8.20 -16.24
N ASN A 9 8.83 9.49 -16.30
CA ASN A 9 7.95 10.13 -17.29
C ASN A 9 6.60 9.40 -17.44
N VAL A 10 6.05 8.92 -16.32
CA VAL A 10 4.83 8.11 -16.33
C VAL A 10 3.64 8.98 -16.66
N ARG A 11 2.88 8.57 -17.68
CA ARG A 11 1.66 9.24 -18.15
C ARG A 11 0.51 8.26 -18.19
N LYS A 12 -0.67 8.72 -17.80
CA LYS A 12 -1.94 8.00 -17.96
C LYS A 12 -3.01 8.91 -18.50
N GLU A 13 -3.59 8.48 -19.63
CA GLU A 13 -4.66 9.17 -20.33
C GLU A 13 -5.88 8.26 -20.47
N PHE A 14 -7.07 8.81 -20.29
CA PHE A 14 -8.35 8.14 -20.46
C PHE A 14 -9.23 8.98 -21.40
N GLY A 15 -9.42 8.54 -22.65
CA GLY A 15 -10.30 9.22 -23.59
C GLY A 15 -10.08 10.73 -23.73
N GLY A 16 -8.81 11.17 -23.71
CA GLY A 16 -8.43 12.59 -23.79
C GLY A 16 -8.22 13.29 -22.43
N LEU A 17 -8.70 12.70 -21.33
CA LEU A 17 -8.38 13.20 -19.97
C LEU A 17 -7.03 12.67 -19.52
N ILE A 18 -6.09 13.57 -19.25
CA ILE A 18 -4.78 13.24 -18.68
C ILE A 18 -4.93 13.19 -17.16
N ALA A 19 -4.88 11.98 -16.60
CA ALA A 19 -5.02 11.75 -15.16
C ALA A 19 -3.67 11.78 -14.41
N VAL A 20 -2.57 11.43 -15.11
CA VAL A 20 -1.19 11.57 -14.63
C VAL A 20 -0.36 12.02 -15.81
N ASN A 21 0.44 13.06 -15.64
CA ASN A 21 1.23 13.69 -16.70
C ASN A 21 2.70 13.78 -16.30
N ASP A 22 3.55 13.12 -17.08
CA ASP A 22 5.02 13.18 -16.98
C ASP A 22 5.56 13.02 -15.53
N LEU A 23 5.00 12.07 -14.79
CA LEU A 23 5.35 11.88 -13.39
C LEU A 23 6.67 11.13 -13.24
N ALA A 24 7.67 11.78 -12.63
CA ALA A 24 8.87 11.16 -12.10
C ALA A 24 8.73 10.97 -10.59
N PHE A 25 8.87 9.72 -10.11
CA PHE A 25 8.67 9.35 -8.71
C PHE A 25 9.62 8.23 -8.30
N THR A 26 10.20 8.32 -7.10
CA THR A 26 11.13 7.31 -6.58
C THR A 26 10.77 6.92 -5.16
N ILE A 27 11.02 5.67 -4.80
CA ILE A 27 10.90 5.15 -3.43
C ILE A 27 12.24 4.53 -3.07
N PRO A 28 12.98 5.08 -2.10
CA PRO A 28 14.19 4.45 -1.57
C PRO A 28 13.85 3.13 -0.87
N ASP A 29 14.82 2.23 -0.83
CA ASP A 29 14.68 1.02 -0.02
C ASP A 29 14.59 1.35 1.47
N ARG A 30 13.73 0.62 2.20
CA ARG A 30 13.49 0.79 3.64
C ARG A 30 13.12 2.23 4.04
N SER A 31 12.18 2.82 3.35
CA SER A 31 11.70 4.18 3.62
C SER A 31 10.17 4.25 3.64
N ILE A 32 9.64 5.28 4.29
CA ILE A 32 8.22 5.64 4.18
C ILE A 32 8.13 6.93 3.38
N VAL A 33 7.52 6.84 2.21
CA VAL A 33 7.26 7.98 1.32
C VAL A 33 5.75 8.21 1.23
N SER A 34 5.32 9.45 1.29
CA SER A 34 3.91 9.81 1.10
C SER A 34 3.66 10.46 -0.25
N LEU A 35 2.49 10.16 -0.82
CA LEU A 35 1.94 10.81 -2.00
C LEU A 35 0.65 11.50 -1.63
N ILE A 36 0.63 12.83 -1.67
CA ILE A 36 -0.51 13.65 -1.27
C ILE A 36 -1.01 14.52 -2.43
N GLY A 37 -2.11 15.21 -2.23
CA GLY A 37 -2.69 16.13 -3.20
C GLY A 37 -4.22 16.19 -3.09
N PRO A 38 -4.86 17.18 -3.70
CA PRO A 38 -6.30 17.33 -3.71
C PRO A 38 -7.04 16.11 -4.31
N ASN A 39 -8.36 16.07 -4.14
CA ASN A 39 -9.19 15.09 -4.82
C ASN A 39 -9.09 15.29 -6.33
N GLY A 40 -8.93 14.19 -7.08
CA GLY A 40 -8.71 14.26 -8.54
C GLY A 40 -7.27 14.54 -8.97
N ALA A 41 -6.31 14.73 -8.06
CA ALA A 41 -4.91 14.97 -8.40
C ALA A 41 -4.16 13.81 -9.09
N GLY A 42 -4.80 12.64 -9.26
CA GLY A 42 -4.17 11.49 -9.95
C GLY A 42 -3.57 10.42 -9.04
N LYS A 43 -3.60 10.59 -7.70
CA LYS A 43 -2.98 9.67 -6.73
C LYS A 43 -3.42 8.22 -6.92
N THR A 44 -4.72 7.95 -6.89
CA THR A 44 -5.28 6.59 -7.06
C THR A 44 -4.97 6.03 -8.45
N THR A 45 -4.93 6.87 -9.48
CA THR A 45 -4.52 6.46 -10.83
C THR A 45 -3.07 5.99 -10.84
N PHE A 46 -2.18 6.72 -10.18
CA PHE A 46 -0.78 6.33 -10.05
C PHE A 46 -0.63 5.01 -9.27
N PHE A 47 -1.32 4.84 -8.12
CA PHE A 47 -1.36 3.57 -7.40
C PHE A 47 -1.84 2.39 -8.26
N ASN A 48 -2.87 2.63 -9.07
CA ASN A 48 -3.37 1.62 -10.00
C ASN A 48 -2.35 1.25 -11.08
N MET A 49 -1.50 2.17 -11.50
CA MET A 49 -0.39 1.86 -12.41
C MET A 49 0.71 1.06 -11.71
N LEU A 50 1.10 1.42 -10.49
CA LEU A 50 2.09 0.68 -9.70
C LEU A 50 1.68 -0.77 -9.42
N THR A 51 0.37 -1.04 -9.35
CA THR A 51 -0.17 -2.38 -9.08
C THR A 51 -0.63 -3.12 -10.35
N GLY A 52 -0.42 -2.54 -11.54
CA GLY A 52 -0.77 -3.17 -12.83
C GLY A 52 -2.26 -3.24 -13.13
N VAL A 53 -3.11 -2.55 -12.34
CA VAL A 53 -4.55 -2.38 -12.62
C VAL A 53 -4.73 -1.52 -13.86
N TYR A 54 -3.90 -0.47 -13.98
CA TYR A 54 -3.82 0.35 -15.18
C TYR A 54 -2.44 0.24 -15.81
N LYS A 55 -2.40 0.07 -17.12
CA LYS A 55 -1.16 0.21 -17.89
C LYS A 55 -0.91 1.70 -18.15
N PRO A 56 0.31 2.23 -17.91
CA PRO A 56 0.68 3.57 -18.33
C PRO A 56 0.48 3.77 -19.84
N THR A 57 0.13 4.98 -20.24
CA THR A 57 0.06 5.36 -21.67
C THR A 57 1.47 5.65 -22.21
N ALA A 58 2.35 6.19 -21.37
CA ALA A 58 3.75 6.41 -21.65
C ALA A 58 4.58 6.33 -20.36
N GLY A 59 5.91 6.29 -20.50
CA GLY A 59 6.86 6.21 -19.40
C GLY A 59 7.11 4.77 -18.95
N GLN A 60 7.94 4.63 -17.92
CA GLN A 60 8.42 3.35 -17.41
C GLN A 60 8.32 3.28 -15.88
N ILE A 61 8.04 2.09 -15.35
CA ILE A 61 8.05 1.80 -13.92
C ILE A 61 8.99 0.62 -13.69
N VAL A 62 10.04 0.85 -12.92
CA VAL A 62 11.03 -0.16 -12.54
C VAL A 62 10.90 -0.42 -11.04
N PHE A 63 10.74 -1.67 -10.65
CA PHE A 63 10.67 -2.13 -9.28
C PHE A 63 11.73 -3.19 -9.02
N ASP A 64 12.59 -2.97 -8.03
CA ASP A 64 13.70 -3.85 -7.65
C ASP A 64 14.52 -4.31 -8.89
N GLY A 65 14.89 -3.35 -9.75
CA GLY A 65 15.62 -3.58 -10.99
C GLY A 65 14.82 -4.24 -12.12
N THR A 66 13.54 -4.57 -11.90
CA THR A 66 12.67 -5.22 -12.90
C THR A 66 11.68 -4.22 -13.49
N ASP A 67 11.56 -4.16 -14.82
CA ASP A 67 10.50 -3.40 -15.49
C ASP A 67 9.12 -4.04 -15.21
N VAL A 68 8.24 -3.28 -14.58
CA VAL A 68 6.88 -3.69 -14.22
C VAL A 68 5.78 -2.95 -14.98
N THR A 69 6.14 -2.08 -15.90
CA THR A 69 5.25 -1.13 -16.61
C THR A 69 3.98 -1.77 -17.18
N ALA A 70 4.09 -2.97 -17.74
CA ALA A 70 2.96 -3.66 -18.38
C ALA A 70 2.64 -5.02 -17.74
N LYS A 71 3.19 -5.29 -16.53
CA LYS A 71 2.96 -6.57 -15.85
C LYS A 71 1.56 -6.60 -15.22
N PRO A 72 0.88 -7.76 -15.24
CA PRO A 72 -0.42 -7.92 -14.60
C PRO A 72 -0.28 -7.94 -13.06
N PRO A 73 -1.37 -7.61 -12.31
CA PRO A 73 -1.34 -7.47 -10.85
C PRO A 73 -0.76 -8.67 -10.10
N HIS A 74 -1.13 -9.90 -10.50
CA HIS A 74 -0.62 -11.11 -9.84
C HIS A 74 0.90 -11.28 -9.98
N THR A 75 1.49 -10.82 -11.08
CA THR A 75 2.95 -10.83 -11.28
C THR A 75 3.61 -9.77 -10.41
N ILE A 76 3.03 -8.58 -10.34
CA ILE A 76 3.53 -7.48 -9.51
C ILE A 76 3.50 -7.88 -8.03
N THR A 77 2.41 -8.52 -7.57
CA THR A 77 2.34 -9.06 -6.20
C THR A 77 3.42 -10.11 -5.93
N LYS A 78 3.68 -11.02 -6.88
CA LYS A 78 4.77 -12.02 -6.75
C LYS A 78 6.14 -11.38 -6.69
N LEU A 79 6.37 -10.25 -7.37
CA LEU A 79 7.62 -9.50 -7.31
C LEU A 79 7.82 -8.80 -5.96
N GLY A 80 6.74 -8.57 -5.20
CA GLY A 80 6.80 -8.03 -3.85
C GLY A 80 6.15 -6.66 -3.68
N ILE A 81 5.18 -6.27 -4.52
CA ILE A 81 4.32 -5.11 -4.26
C ILE A 81 3.00 -5.59 -3.65
N GLY A 82 2.78 -5.27 -2.37
CA GLY A 82 1.51 -5.47 -1.66
C GLY A 82 0.69 -4.18 -1.63
N ARG A 83 -0.65 -4.29 -1.53
CA ARG A 83 -1.53 -3.11 -1.44
C ARG A 83 -2.71 -3.37 -0.51
N THR A 84 -3.08 -2.35 0.26
CA THR A 84 -4.41 -2.20 0.86
C THR A 84 -5.29 -1.32 -0.03
N PHE A 85 -6.58 -1.26 0.26
CA PHE A 85 -7.52 -0.46 -0.53
C PHE A 85 -8.23 0.56 0.36
N GLN A 86 -8.64 1.68 -0.21
CA GLN A 86 -9.41 2.71 0.49
C GLN A 86 -10.68 2.13 1.13
N ASN A 87 -11.45 1.33 0.38
CA ASN A 87 -12.54 0.54 0.93
C ASN A 87 -12.02 -0.84 1.34
N ILE A 88 -12.32 -1.27 2.56
CA ILE A 88 -11.93 -2.59 3.08
C ILE A 88 -12.42 -3.68 2.13
N ARG A 89 -11.50 -4.54 1.69
CA ARG A 89 -11.77 -5.66 0.77
C ARG A 89 -11.43 -6.98 1.42
N LEU A 90 -12.02 -7.26 2.57
CA LEU A 90 -11.93 -8.56 3.22
C LEU A 90 -12.93 -9.54 2.62
N PHE A 91 -12.71 -10.82 2.86
CA PHE A 91 -13.69 -11.88 2.62
C PHE A 91 -14.55 -11.98 3.90
N PRO A 92 -15.78 -11.43 3.92
CA PRO A 92 -16.54 -11.23 5.15
C PRO A 92 -16.89 -12.55 5.85
N GLN A 93 -17.18 -13.59 5.07
CA GLN A 93 -17.56 -14.93 5.55
C GLN A 93 -16.37 -15.87 5.84
N MET A 94 -15.14 -15.34 5.76
CA MET A 94 -13.92 -16.03 6.17
C MET A 94 -13.45 -15.50 7.51
N THR A 95 -12.81 -16.36 8.30
CA THR A 95 -12.17 -15.97 9.55
C THR A 95 -11.00 -15.02 9.30
N ALA A 96 -10.53 -14.35 10.36
CA ALA A 96 -9.36 -13.51 10.28
C ALA A 96 -8.14 -14.30 9.78
N LEU A 97 -7.93 -15.52 10.28
CA LEU A 97 -6.84 -16.38 9.84
C LEU A 97 -6.97 -16.76 8.36
N GLU A 98 -8.14 -17.16 7.90
CA GLU A 98 -8.38 -17.52 6.49
C GLU A 98 -8.13 -16.34 5.56
N ASN A 99 -8.54 -15.12 5.94
CA ASN A 99 -8.20 -13.91 5.17
C ASN A 99 -6.70 -13.73 5.01
N VAL A 100 -5.91 -13.94 6.07
CA VAL A 100 -4.44 -13.86 6.01
C VAL A 100 -3.86 -14.96 5.13
N LEU A 101 -4.37 -16.20 5.23
CA LEU A 101 -3.94 -17.35 4.42
C LEU A 101 -4.17 -17.11 2.92
N VAL A 102 -5.28 -16.43 2.54
CA VAL A 102 -5.49 -16.00 1.13
C VAL A 102 -4.34 -15.11 0.66
N GLY A 103 -3.84 -14.18 1.50
CA GLY A 103 -2.67 -13.36 1.18
C GLY A 103 -1.41 -14.18 0.92
N MET A 104 -1.23 -15.30 1.63
CA MET A 104 -0.08 -16.19 1.46
C MET A 104 -0.12 -17.02 0.17
N HIS A 105 -1.27 -17.14 -0.48
CA HIS A 105 -1.44 -18.04 -1.64
C HIS A 105 -0.41 -17.79 -2.75
N CYS A 106 0.00 -16.55 -2.97
CA CYS A 106 1.01 -16.22 -3.98
C CYS A 106 2.42 -16.76 -3.66
N ARG A 107 2.67 -17.18 -2.41
CA ARG A 107 3.94 -17.73 -1.90
C ARG A 107 3.94 -19.26 -1.77
N LEU A 108 2.76 -19.87 -1.70
CA LEU A 108 2.63 -21.31 -1.58
C LEU A 108 3.02 -22.02 -2.89
N ARG A 109 3.70 -23.13 -2.77
CA ARG A 109 4.21 -23.94 -3.90
C ARG A 109 3.40 -25.22 -4.11
N GLY A 110 2.44 -25.51 -3.23
CA GLY A 110 1.57 -26.68 -3.33
C GLY A 110 0.76 -26.64 -4.62
N GLY A 111 1.03 -27.55 -5.57
CA GLY A 111 0.26 -27.68 -6.79
C GLY A 111 -1.12 -28.32 -6.52
N ILE A 112 -2.08 -28.12 -7.45
CA ILE A 112 -3.44 -28.66 -7.37
C ILE A 112 -3.46 -30.17 -7.06
N LEU A 113 -2.64 -30.95 -7.73
CA LEU A 113 -2.53 -32.39 -7.50
C LEU A 113 -2.02 -32.73 -6.09
N GLY A 114 -1.03 -31.97 -5.58
CA GLY A 114 -0.52 -32.16 -4.22
C GLY A 114 -1.58 -31.89 -3.14
N SER A 115 -2.43 -30.88 -3.36
CA SER A 115 -3.53 -30.52 -2.46
C SER A 115 -4.65 -31.58 -2.48
N ILE A 116 -5.00 -32.12 -3.66
CA ILE A 116 -6.00 -33.19 -3.79
C ILE A 116 -5.56 -34.47 -3.07
N PHE A 117 -4.29 -34.87 -3.21
CA PHE A 117 -3.76 -36.09 -2.61
C PHE A 117 -3.26 -35.91 -1.17
N GLY A 118 -3.30 -34.71 -0.60
CA GLY A 118 -2.88 -34.43 0.78
C GLY A 118 -1.47 -34.90 1.10
N THR A 119 -0.53 -34.66 0.19
CA THR A 119 0.85 -35.18 0.34
C THR A 119 1.50 -34.65 1.64
N PRO A 120 2.44 -35.39 2.25
CA PRO A 120 3.13 -34.94 3.46
C PRO A 120 3.77 -33.55 3.33
N ARG A 121 4.24 -33.20 2.12
CA ARG A 121 4.80 -31.89 1.80
C ARG A 121 3.75 -30.78 1.89
N VAL A 122 2.57 -30.98 1.30
CA VAL A 122 1.48 -30.01 1.33
C VAL A 122 0.96 -29.82 2.74
N ARG A 123 0.75 -30.90 3.51
CA ARG A 123 0.34 -30.82 4.92
C ARG A 123 1.34 -30.07 5.80
N ARG A 124 2.62 -30.16 5.47
CA ARG A 124 3.67 -29.39 6.17
C ARG A 124 3.59 -27.92 5.79
N GLU A 125 3.48 -27.61 4.50
CA GLU A 125 3.34 -26.24 3.99
C GLU A 125 2.10 -25.55 4.57
N GLU A 126 0.95 -26.24 4.65
CA GLU A 126 -0.27 -25.75 5.30
C GLU A 126 -0.07 -25.43 6.79
N ARG A 127 0.57 -26.33 7.54
CA ARG A 127 0.86 -26.10 8.96
C ARG A 127 1.79 -24.88 9.16
N GLU A 128 2.81 -24.74 8.33
CA GLU A 128 3.73 -23.61 8.34
C GLU A 128 2.99 -22.30 7.98
N ALA A 129 2.09 -22.33 6.98
CA ALA A 129 1.25 -21.19 6.61
C ALA A 129 0.31 -20.77 7.75
N HIS A 130 -0.37 -21.72 8.40
CA HIS A 130 -1.22 -21.44 9.56
C HIS A 130 -0.44 -20.84 10.73
N ALA A 131 0.75 -21.37 11.05
CA ALA A 131 1.59 -20.83 12.11
C ALA A 131 2.03 -19.38 11.81
N LYS A 132 2.45 -19.12 10.57
CA LYS A 132 2.84 -17.79 10.10
C LYS A 132 1.66 -16.84 10.04
N GLY A 133 0.47 -17.31 9.64
CA GLY A 133 -0.77 -16.52 9.63
C GLY A 133 -1.13 -16.04 11.03
N ARG A 134 -1.08 -16.92 12.03
CA ARG A 134 -1.31 -16.54 13.44
C ARG A 134 -0.23 -15.59 13.97
N GLU A 135 1.02 -15.74 13.55
CA GLU A 135 2.10 -14.79 13.88
C GLU A 135 1.79 -13.39 13.35
N LEU A 136 1.38 -13.28 12.07
CA LEU A 136 1.01 -12.02 11.45
C LEU A 136 -0.20 -11.37 12.12
N LEU A 137 -1.22 -12.16 12.49
CA LEU A 137 -2.36 -11.65 13.26
C LEU A 137 -1.93 -11.09 14.61
N ARG A 138 -1.09 -11.81 15.36
CA ARG A 138 -0.54 -11.31 16.63
C ARG A 138 0.29 -10.04 16.43
N TYR A 139 1.14 -10.01 15.42
CA TYR A 139 1.93 -8.84 15.06
C TYR A 139 1.06 -7.61 14.76
N SER A 140 -0.08 -7.82 14.10
CA SER A 140 -1.06 -6.77 13.78
C SER A 140 -2.04 -6.47 14.93
N GLY A 141 -1.85 -7.06 16.11
CA GLY A 141 -2.71 -6.86 17.28
C GLY A 141 -4.02 -7.64 17.27
N LEU A 142 -4.16 -8.66 16.40
CA LEU A 142 -5.36 -9.47 16.19
C LEU A 142 -5.23 -10.91 16.73
N GLY A 143 -4.27 -11.18 17.60
CA GLY A 143 -3.97 -12.54 18.05
C GLY A 143 -5.04 -13.22 18.92
N ARG A 144 -6.17 -12.54 19.19
CA ARG A 144 -7.30 -13.09 19.98
C ARG A 144 -8.54 -13.37 19.14
N VAL A 145 -8.52 -13.03 17.85
CA VAL A 145 -9.67 -13.08 16.93
C VAL A 145 -9.36 -13.90 15.68
N ASP A 146 -8.41 -14.81 15.73
CA ASP A 146 -7.97 -15.62 14.59
C ASP A 146 -9.09 -16.48 13.99
N ASP A 147 -10.00 -16.99 14.82
CA ASP A 147 -11.14 -17.79 14.40
C ASP A 147 -12.46 -16.98 14.24
N GLU A 148 -12.41 -15.64 14.43
CA GLU A 148 -13.59 -14.78 14.28
C GLU A 148 -13.81 -14.43 12.80
N LEU A 149 -15.07 -14.38 12.35
CA LEU A 149 -15.42 -13.95 11.00
C LEU A 149 -15.04 -12.48 10.78
N ALA A 150 -14.49 -12.16 9.62
CA ALA A 150 -14.04 -10.80 9.32
C ALA A 150 -15.15 -9.75 9.41
N GLU A 151 -16.41 -10.10 9.09
CA GLU A 151 -17.55 -9.20 9.21
C GLU A 151 -17.93 -8.85 10.65
N ASN A 152 -17.58 -9.68 11.63
CA ASN A 152 -17.86 -9.45 13.05
C ASN A 152 -16.81 -8.56 13.73
N LEU A 153 -15.69 -8.30 13.05
CA LEU A 153 -14.62 -7.46 13.59
C LEU A 153 -15.02 -5.98 13.60
N SER A 154 -14.50 -5.23 14.57
CA SER A 154 -14.61 -3.77 14.55
C SER A 154 -13.97 -3.19 13.29
N TYR A 155 -14.38 -2.00 12.87
CA TYR A 155 -13.80 -1.35 11.68
C TYR A 155 -12.26 -1.21 11.77
N GLY A 156 -11.74 -0.83 12.95
CA GLY A 156 -10.30 -0.74 13.18
C GLY A 156 -9.59 -2.09 13.06
N ASP A 157 -10.23 -3.17 13.54
CA ASP A 157 -9.67 -4.52 13.43
C ASP A 157 -9.75 -5.06 12.00
N GLN A 158 -10.80 -4.71 11.25
CA GLN A 158 -10.88 -5.03 9.81
C GLN A 158 -9.74 -4.36 9.04
N ARG A 159 -9.39 -3.09 9.34
CA ARG A 159 -8.24 -2.40 8.75
C ARG A 159 -6.91 -3.09 9.09
N ARG A 160 -6.74 -3.50 10.36
CA ARG A 160 -5.56 -4.27 10.77
C ARG A 160 -5.48 -5.62 10.08
N LEU A 161 -6.62 -6.29 9.88
CA LEU A 161 -6.70 -7.56 9.16
C LEU A 161 -6.35 -7.39 7.67
N GLU A 162 -6.82 -6.33 7.03
CA GLU A 162 -6.45 -6.01 5.66
C GLU A 162 -4.93 -5.80 5.51
N LEU A 163 -4.32 -5.10 6.48
CA LEU A 163 -2.88 -4.92 6.53
C LEU A 163 -2.14 -6.24 6.77
N ALA A 164 -2.61 -7.08 7.72
CA ALA A 164 -2.04 -8.40 7.97
C ALA A 164 -2.07 -9.29 6.72
N ARG A 165 -3.19 -9.26 5.97
CA ARG A 165 -3.32 -9.95 4.69
C ARG A 165 -2.35 -9.41 3.62
N ALA A 166 -2.15 -8.09 3.55
CA ALA A 166 -1.18 -7.50 2.64
C ALA A 166 0.25 -7.91 3.02
N LEU A 167 0.60 -7.91 4.31
CA LEU A 167 1.90 -8.38 4.81
C LEU A 167 2.14 -9.87 4.56
N ALA A 168 1.06 -10.68 4.51
CA ALA A 168 1.14 -12.10 4.20
C ALA A 168 1.64 -12.39 2.77
N THR A 169 1.56 -11.41 1.86
CA THR A 169 2.19 -11.50 0.53
C THR A 169 3.71 -11.34 0.57
N GLU A 170 4.33 -11.12 1.74
CA GLU A 170 5.76 -10.81 1.94
C GLU A 170 6.24 -9.67 1.01
N PRO A 171 5.65 -8.48 1.15
CA PRO A 171 5.98 -7.38 0.25
C PRO A 171 7.35 -6.77 0.57
N LYS A 172 8.07 -6.32 -0.48
CA LYS A 172 9.19 -5.39 -0.37
C LYS A 172 8.69 -3.95 -0.36
N LEU A 173 7.57 -3.69 -1.05
CA LEU A 173 6.88 -2.41 -1.07
C LEU A 173 5.41 -2.60 -0.71
N LEU A 174 4.96 -1.89 0.31
CA LEU A 174 3.57 -1.86 0.76
C LEU A 174 2.92 -0.53 0.36
N LEU A 175 1.86 -0.61 -0.41
CA LEU A 175 1.05 0.55 -0.82
C LEU A 175 -0.16 0.67 0.09
N LEU A 176 -0.28 1.77 0.82
CA LEU A 176 -1.36 2.05 1.76
C LEU A 176 -2.20 3.23 1.24
N ASP A 177 -3.49 3.00 1.00
CA ASP A 177 -4.43 3.96 0.44
C ASP A 177 -5.40 4.43 1.53
N GLU A 178 -5.14 5.61 2.13
CA GLU A 178 -5.88 6.21 3.24
C GLU A 178 -6.15 5.23 4.40
N PRO A 179 -5.09 4.60 4.95
CA PRO A 179 -5.27 3.53 5.93
C PRO A 179 -5.88 3.99 7.25
N THR A 180 -5.80 5.27 7.59
CA THR A 180 -6.34 5.84 8.84
C THR A 180 -7.77 6.40 8.68
N ALA A 181 -8.34 6.34 7.46
CA ALA A 181 -9.69 6.83 7.23
C ALA A 181 -10.71 6.12 8.15
N GLY A 182 -11.51 6.90 8.87
CA GLY A 182 -12.52 6.39 9.81
C GLY A 182 -11.99 5.99 11.19
N MET A 183 -10.68 6.11 11.45
CA MET A 183 -10.09 5.88 12.77
C MET A 183 -10.25 7.11 13.67
N ASN A 184 -10.43 6.86 14.96
CA ASN A 184 -10.36 7.94 15.95
C ASN A 184 -8.89 8.36 16.20
N PRO A 185 -8.61 9.52 16.85
CA PRO A 185 -7.25 10.01 17.04
C PRO A 185 -6.31 9.04 17.78
N GLN A 186 -6.83 8.25 18.72
CA GLN A 186 -6.02 7.26 19.45
C GLN A 186 -5.66 6.06 18.56
N GLU A 187 -6.58 5.60 17.74
CA GLU A 187 -6.35 4.54 16.77
C GLU A 187 -5.34 4.99 15.70
N THR A 188 -5.50 6.22 15.20
CA THR A 188 -4.56 6.83 14.24
C THR A 188 -3.14 6.88 14.81
N ALA A 189 -2.98 7.34 16.06
CA ALA A 189 -1.67 7.39 16.71
C ALA A 189 -1.03 6.01 16.83
N LYS A 190 -1.80 5.00 17.28
CA LYS A 190 -1.31 3.61 17.37
C LYS A 190 -0.95 3.02 16.01
N PHE A 191 -1.72 3.36 14.98
CA PHE A 191 -1.44 2.91 13.61
C PHE A 191 -0.17 3.57 13.07
N THR A 192 0.03 4.86 13.34
CA THR A 192 1.24 5.61 12.99
C THR A 192 2.49 4.99 13.65
N GLU A 193 2.43 4.72 14.96
CA GLU A 193 3.49 4.01 15.68
C GLU A 193 3.77 2.62 15.09
N PHE A 194 2.71 1.89 14.75
CA PHE A 194 2.82 0.57 14.13
C PHE A 194 3.55 0.63 12.77
N LEU A 195 3.31 1.66 11.94
CA LEU A 195 4.02 1.81 10.66
C LEU A 195 5.53 2.06 10.87
N GLY A 196 5.90 2.88 11.85
CA GLY A 196 7.30 3.07 12.22
C GLY A 196 7.96 1.76 12.64
N LYS A 197 7.31 1.02 13.55
CA LYS A 197 7.78 -0.29 13.99
C LYS A 197 7.88 -1.31 12.85
N LEU A 198 6.92 -1.30 11.92
CA LEU A 198 6.94 -2.19 10.75
C LEU A 198 8.18 -1.98 9.88
N LEU A 199 8.60 -0.71 9.69
CA LEU A 199 9.81 -0.37 8.95
C LEU A 199 11.09 -0.88 9.66
N GLU A 200 11.12 -0.81 11.01
CA GLU A 200 12.25 -1.31 11.81
C GLU A 200 12.32 -2.84 11.82
N ASP A 201 11.18 -3.51 12.01
CA ASP A 201 11.10 -4.96 12.21
C ASP A 201 11.21 -5.75 10.89
N ARG A 202 10.89 -5.15 9.74
CA ARG A 202 10.80 -5.86 8.46
C ARG A 202 11.48 -5.10 7.32
N PRO A 203 12.08 -5.82 6.34
CA PRO A 203 12.69 -5.22 5.15
C PRO A 203 11.59 -4.80 4.16
N VAL A 204 10.81 -3.78 4.50
CA VAL A 204 9.70 -3.27 3.70
C VAL A 204 9.83 -1.75 3.54
N SER A 205 9.51 -1.24 2.36
CA SER A 205 9.27 0.18 2.12
C SER A 205 7.76 0.43 2.05
N ILE A 206 7.33 1.63 2.38
CA ILE A 206 5.91 1.98 2.41
C ILE A 206 5.68 3.21 1.52
N LEU A 207 4.70 3.11 0.62
CA LEU A 207 4.13 4.26 -0.06
C LEU A 207 2.74 4.51 0.49
N LEU A 208 2.55 5.69 1.08
CA LEU A 208 1.35 6.09 1.79
C LEU A 208 0.60 7.17 1.01
N ILE A 209 -0.68 6.95 0.70
CA ILE A 209 -1.61 8.04 0.38
C ILE A 209 -2.34 8.39 1.66
N GLU A 210 -2.23 9.63 2.08
CA GLU A 210 -2.93 10.17 3.25
C GLU A 210 -3.26 11.65 3.06
N HIS A 211 -4.25 12.12 3.80
CA HIS A 211 -4.61 13.52 3.88
C HIS A 211 -4.48 14.08 5.31
N ASP A 212 -4.30 13.22 6.32
CA ASP A 212 -3.99 13.65 7.68
C ASP A 212 -2.50 14.00 7.80
N MET A 213 -2.22 15.32 7.88
CA MET A 213 -0.86 15.82 8.02
C MET A 213 -0.15 15.30 9.28
N LYS A 214 -0.87 14.94 10.36
CA LYS A 214 -0.24 14.40 11.57
C LYS A 214 0.36 13.02 11.31
N VAL A 215 -0.33 12.19 10.54
CA VAL A 215 0.18 10.87 10.12
C VAL A 215 1.40 11.06 9.24
N ILE A 216 1.29 11.90 8.22
CA ILE A 216 2.37 12.18 7.26
C ILE A 216 3.62 12.70 7.98
N MET A 217 3.45 13.69 8.87
CA MET A 217 4.54 14.26 9.68
C MET A 217 5.17 13.23 10.64
N GLY A 218 4.37 12.25 11.10
CA GLY A 218 4.81 11.26 12.08
C GLY A 218 5.65 10.12 11.50
N VAL A 219 5.47 9.79 10.21
CA VAL A 219 6.13 8.60 9.64
C VAL A 219 6.90 8.84 8.34
N SER A 220 6.58 9.87 7.57
CA SER A 220 7.14 10.04 6.24
C SER A 220 8.50 10.72 6.26
N GLU A 221 9.47 10.15 5.55
CA GLU A 221 10.78 10.76 5.32
C GLU A 221 10.69 11.80 4.18
N ARG A 222 9.83 11.50 3.18
CA ARG A 222 9.65 12.33 2.00
C ARG A 222 8.18 12.34 1.58
N VAL A 223 7.71 13.49 1.14
CA VAL A 223 6.36 13.72 0.65
C VAL A 223 6.42 14.27 -0.75
N THR A 224 5.68 13.66 -1.66
CA THR A 224 5.45 14.16 -3.03
C THR A 224 4.02 14.64 -3.14
N VAL A 225 3.84 15.82 -3.71
CA VAL A 225 2.52 16.44 -3.88
C VAL A 225 2.13 16.42 -5.35
N LEU A 226 0.97 15.84 -5.65
CA LEU A 226 0.34 15.90 -6.97
C LEU A 226 -0.78 16.92 -6.99
N ASP A 227 -0.89 17.60 -8.12
CA ASP A 227 -2.05 18.41 -8.47
C ASP A 227 -2.29 18.29 -9.99
N TYR A 228 -3.55 18.04 -10.40
CA TYR A 228 -3.94 17.81 -11.80
C TYR A 228 -3.04 16.83 -12.57
N GLY A 229 -2.58 15.77 -11.91
CA GLY A 229 -1.73 14.73 -12.51
C GLY A 229 -0.24 15.06 -12.57
N GLU A 230 0.19 16.21 -12.09
CA GLU A 230 1.57 16.68 -12.12
C GLU A 230 2.19 16.78 -10.71
N LYS A 231 3.48 16.55 -10.60
CA LYS A 231 4.21 16.76 -9.36
C LYS A 231 4.47 18.26 -9.17
N ILE A 232 3.85 18.88 -8.17
CA ILE A 232 4.00 20.30 -7.87
C ILE A 232 5.07 20.61 -6.81
N ALA A 233 5.31 19.63 -5.92
CA ALA A 233 6.35 19.75 -4.88
C ALA A 233 6.85 18.37 -4.44
N GLU A 234 8.07 18.33 -3.92
CA GLU A 234 8.66 17.17 -3.25
C GLU A 234 9.64 17.67 -2.20
N GLY A 235 9.62 17.07 -1.00
CA GLY A 235 10.48 17.46 0.10
C GLY A 235 10.13 16.72 1.39
N THR A 236 10.74 17.13 2.49
CA THR A 236 10.39 16.69 3.83
C THR A 236 8.97 17.16 4.19
N PRO A 237 8.27 16.46 5.11
CA PRO A 237 6.94 16.90 5.56
C PRO A 237 6.91 18.38 6.01
N ALA A 238 7.95 18.84 6.71
CA ALA A 238 8.04 20.23 7.18
C ALA A 238 8.20 21.25 6.04
N GLU A 239 8.92 20.92 4.99
CA GLU A 239 9.06 21.77 3.78
C GLU A 239 7.74 21.84 3.03
N ILE A 240 7.06 20.69 2.85
CA ILE A 240 5.78 20.60 2.15
C ILE A 240 4.70 21.42 2.86
N GLN A 241 4.64 21.38 4.21
CA GLN A 241 3.67 22.13 4.99
C GLN A 241 3.78 23.66 4.79
N ARG A 242 4.98 24.16 4.46
CA ARG A 242 5.26 25.59 4.25
C ARG A 242 5.30 25.99 2.78
N ASN A 243 5.10 25.06 1.87
CA ASN A 243 5.18 25.33 0.45
C ASN A 243 3.93 26.06 -0.05
N GLU A 244 4.10 27.28 -0.55
CA GLU A 244 2.99 28.15 -1.01
C GLU A 244 2.17 27.46 -2.12
N ARG A 245 2.81 26.82 -3.09
CA ARG A 245 2.12 26.10 -4.18
C ARG A 245 1.24 24.96 -3.66
N VAL A 246 1.71 24.27 -2.61
CA VAL A 246 0.94 23.21 -1.95
C VAL A 246 -0.26 23.79 -1.23
N ILE A 247 -0.05 24.87 -0.47
CA ILE A 247 -1.14 25.58 0.24
C ILE A 247 -2.22 26.06 -0.76
N GLU A 248 -1.80 26.68 -1.86
CA GLU A 248 -2.72 27.13 -2.92
C GLU A 248 -3.50 25.98 -3.57
N ALA A 249 -2.86 24.81 -3.80
CA ALA A 249 -3.51 23.63 -4.37
C ALA A 249 -4.64 23.09 -3.48
N TYR A 250 -4.49 23.19 -2.16
CA TYR A 250 -5.50 22.73 -1.20
C TYR A 250 -6.59 23.77 -0.88
N LEU A 251 -6.23 25.03 -0.81
CA LEU A 251 -7.16 26.13 -0.46
C LEU A 251 -7.86 26.74 -1.68
N GLY A 252 -7.40 26.43 -2.88
CA GLY A 252 -7.74 27.14 -4.09
C GLY A 252 -7.00 28.49 -4.15
N LYS A 253 -6.76 29.02 -5.37
CA LYS A 253 -6.20 30.37 -5.52
C LYS A 253 -7.10 31.35 -4.78
N ALA A 254 -6.58 32.03 -3.76
CA ALA A 254 -7.27 33.18 -3.17
C ALA A 254 -7.66 34.07 -4.35
N LYS A 255 -8.97 34.35 -4.51
CA LYS A 255 -9.42 35.34 -5.48
C LYS A 255 -8.75 36.64 -5.10
N THR A 256 -7.69 37.02 -5.78
CA THR A 256 -7.19 38.38 -5.80
C THR A 256 -8.34 39.25 -6.36
N ALA A 257 -8.99 39.96 -5.47
CA ALA A 257 -9.94 40.97 -5.80
C ALA A 257 -9.23 42.17 -6.44
#